data_1366c5e74710fbd1c867c34ce3255f49
#
_entry.id   1366c5e74710fbd1c867c34ce3255f49
#
_cell.length_a   1.000
_cell.length_b   1.000
_cell.length_c   1.000
_cell.angle_alpha   90.00
_cell.angle_beta   90.00
_cell.angle_gamma   90.00
#
_symmetry.space_group_name_H-M   'P 1'
#
loop_
_entity.id
_entity.type
_entity.pdbx_description
1 polymer ?
#
loop_
_entity_poly.entity_id
_entity_poly.type
_entity_poly.pdbx_seq_one_letter_code
_entity_poly.pdbx_strand_id
1 'polypeptide(L)'
;MSNKIIVFMLAAMLVFCGCNSRRKGMLGRLNRPYEDNPEMQERVRKLMGMSIELPADMRSSKQGKGFLWISNNATTGMKNVAIYKVTTADTLPLSVERFCQLRDSVMQINIKGETDSMFITTLKASVKGRFNPKKRRCRYEGLWEMQGDAMGGPFICNVYKRPEGEGLIFTEGFLYAPEISNKKTLLGQLNAILSSINIKNNNGK
;
A
#
# COMPACT_ATOMS: atom_id res chain seq x y z
N MET A 1 30.21 17.27 -68.18
CA MET A 1 29.37 18.21 -67.42
C MET A 1 28.24 17.36 -66.82
N SER A 2 27.97 17.13 -65.61
CA SER A 2 28.51 17.47 -64.31
C SER A 2 27.80 16.54 -63.35
N ASN A 3 28.54 15.58 -62.75
CA ASN A 3 28.09 14.71 -61.67
C ASN A 3 28.13 15.49 -60.35
N LYS A 4 27.03 16.00 -59.89
CA LYS A 4 26.86 16.52 -58.49
C LYS A 4 25.38 16.66 -58.16
N ILE A 5 24.65 15.63 -57.86
CA ILE A 5 23.41 15.63 -57.01
C ILE A 5 23.07 14.19 -56.70
N ILE A 6 23.83 13.49 -55.90
CA ILE A 6 23.38 12.26 -55.16
C ILE A 6 24.30 12.14 -53.94
N VAL A 7 24.20 12.99 -52.96
CA VAL A 7 24.71 12.78 -51.59
C VAL A 7 23.97 13.75 -50.67
N PHE A 8 22.67 13.57 -50.45
CA PHE A 8 21.97 14.23 -49.36
C PHE A 8 20.60 13.56 -49.09
N MET A 9 20.59 12.25 -48.91
CA MET A 9 19.41 11.55 -48.39
C MET A 9 19.79 10.25 -47.69
N LEU A 10 20.61 10.34 -46.65
CA LEU A 10 20.89 9.18 -45.77
C LEU A 10 21.38 9.66 -44.40
N ALA A 11 20.58 10.49 -43.75
CA ALA A 11 20.82 10.84 -42.32
C ALA A 11 19.55 11.36 -41.64
N ALA A 12 18.46 10.61 -41.70
CA ALA A 12 17.24 10.92 -40.92
C ALA A 12 16.44 9.66 -40.57
N MET A 13 17.10 8.60 -40.08
CA MET A 13 16.35 7.43 -39.60
C MET A 13 17.08 6.70 -38.47
N LEU A 14 17.36 7.39 -37.36
CA LEU A 14 17.77 6.75 -36.09
C LEU A 14 17.52 7.69 -34.92
N VAL A 15 16.28 8.08 -34.66
CA VAL A 15 15.85 8.55 -33.32
C VAL A 15 14.34 8.31 -33.17
N PHE A 16 13.89 7.07 -33.12
CA PHE A 16 12.57 6.74 -32.64
C PHE A 16 12.55 5.33 -32.03
N CYS A 17 13.36 5.10 -31.01
CA CYS A 17 13.21 3.90 -30.21
C CYS A 17 13.65 4.20 -28.77
N GLY A 18 12.83 4.90 -28.00
CA GLY A 18 13.17 5.21 -26.62
C GLY A 18 12.15 6.02 -25.83
N CYS A 19 10.89 6.08 -26.24
CA CYS A 19 9.94 6.98 -25.57
C CYS A 19 8.56 6.35 -25.23
N ASN A 20 8.43 5.02 -25.22
CA ASN A 20 7.11 4.42 -24.95
C ASN A 20 6.86 4.05 -23.48
N SER A 21 7.92 3.99 -22.66
CA SER A 21 7.78 3.65 -21.23
C SER A 21 7.41 4.86 -20.35
N ARG A 22 7.84 6.08 -20.74
CA ARG A 22 7.52 7.32 -20.00
C ARG A 22 6.11 7.86 -20.26
N ARG A 23 5.51 7.60 -21.43
CA ARG A 23 4.16 8.11 -21.76
C ARG A 23 3.04 7.41 -20.97
N LYS A 24 3.18 6.14 -20.62
CA LYS A 24 2.17 5.44 -19.79
C LYS A 24 2.11 5.99 -18.36
N GLY A 25 3.23 6.40 -17.77
CA GLY A 25 3.27 7.05 -16.47
C GLY A 25 2.67 8.44 -16.44
N MET A 26 2.82 9.21 -17.54
CA MET A 26 2.34 10.59 -17.61
C MET A 26 0.82 10.70 -17.89
N LEU A 27 0.24 9.81 -18.69
CA LEU A 27 -1.20 9.72 -18.91
C LEU A 27 -1.97 9.22 -17.68
N GLY A 28 -1.36 8.35 -16.87
CA GLY A 28 -1.94 7.92 -15.59
C GLY A 28 -1.95 9.02 -14.53
N ARG A 29 -1.06 10.01 -14.60
CA ARG A 29 -1.00 11.17 -13.68
C ARG A 29 -2.08 12.22 -13.95
N LEU A 30 -2.51 12.39 -15.21
CA LEU A 30 -3.52 13.38 -15.60
C LEU A 30 -4.94 13.10 -15.08
N ASN A 31 -5.21 11.86 -14.66
CA ASN A 31 -6.52 11.47 -14.14
C ASN A 31 -6.57 11.22 -12.62
N ARG A 32 -5.53 11.64 -11.86
CA ARG A 32 -5.55 11.50 -10.39
C ARG A 32 -6.17 12.73 -9.75
N PRO A 33 -7.12 12.53 -8.84
CA PRO A 33 -7.80 13.63 -8.16
C PRO A 33 -6.95 14.27 -7.04
N TYR A 34 -5.66 13.94 -6.92
CA TYR A 34 -4.78 14.45 -5.86
C TYR A 34 -3.32 14.57 -6.33
N GLU A 35 -2.57 15.46 -5.68
CA GLU A 35 -1.12 15.57 -5.83
C GLU A 35 -0.42 14.37 -5.16
N ASP A 36 0.70 13.95 -5.73
CA ASP A 36 1.53 12.84 -5.22
C ASP A 36 2.42 13.30 -4.06
N ASN A 37 2.78 12.34 -3.19
CA ASN A 37 3.78 12.51 -2.14
C ASN A 37 5.06 11.71 -2.47
N PRO A 38 5.98 12.23 -3.31
CA PRO A 38 7.16 11.49 -3.76
C PRO A 38 8.13 11.17 -2.62
N GLU A 39 8.23 12.01 -1.60
CA GLU A 39 9.10 11.78 -0.45
C GLU A 39 8.66 10.56 0.34
N MET A 40 7.37 10.46 0.67
CA MET A 40 6.84 9.32 1.39
C MET A 40 6.84 8.04 0.55
N GLN A 41 6.61 8.14 -0.76
CA GLN A 41 6.73 7.02 -1.70
C GLN A 41 8.17 6.47 -1.73
N GLU A 42 9.18 7.34 -1.74
CA GLU A 42 10.58 6.95 -1.68
C GLU A 42 10.95 6.32 -0.32
N ARG A 43 10.37 6.84 0.78
CA ARG A 43 10.52 6.25 2.11
C ARG A 43 9.98 4.82 2.15
N VAL A 44 8.78 4.56 1.59
CA VAL A 44 8.24 3.20 1.47
C VAL A 44 9.16 2.32 0.64
N ARG A 45 9.68 2.82 -0.48
CA ARG A 45 10.58 2.08 -1.34
C ARG A 45 11.86 1.64 -0.60
N LYS A 46 12.47 2.56 0.17
CA LYS A 46 13.70 2.27 0.94
C LYS A 46 13.47 1.30 2.08
N LEU A 47 12.40 1.47 2.87
CA LEU A 47 12.17 0.69 4.09
C LEU A 47 11.50 -0.66 3.82
N MET A 48 10.58 -0.69 2.87
CA MET A 48 9.72 -1.86 2.64
C MET A 48 10.07 -2.63 1.37
N GLY A 49 10.84 -2.04 0.45
CA GLY A 49 11.25 -2.67 -0.81
C GLY A 49 10.13 -2.75 -1.86
N MET A 50 9.14 -1.88 -1.78
CA MET A 50 7.99 -1.85 -2.69
C MET A 50 7.67 -0.43 -3.15
N SER A 51 6.92 -0.30 -4.25
CA SER A 51 6.37 0.98 -4.67
C SER A 51 4.90 1.11 -4.28
N ILE A 52 4.48 2.34 -4.03
CA ILE A 52 3.12 2.72 -3.66
C ILE A 52 2.85 4.13 -4.21
N GLU A 53 1.62 4.45 -4.51
CA GLU A 53 1.16 5.79 -4.83
C GLU A 53 0.46 6.37 -3.61
N LEU A 54 0.98 7.50 -3.12
CA LEU A 54 0.47 8.16 -1.92
C LEU A 54 0.08 9.60 -2.26
N PRO A 55 -1.13 10.04 -1.82
CA PRO A 55 -1.53 11.43 -1.96
C PRO A 55 -0.70 12.36 -1.06
N ALA A 56 -0.60 13.63 -1.46
CA ALA A 56 0.18 14.65 -0.76
C ALA A 56 -0.25 14.91 0.69
N ASP A 57 -1.49 14.58 1.05
CA ASP A 57 -1.99 14.71 2.42
C ASP A 57 -1.45 13.62 3.37
N MET A 58 -0.94 12.51 2.87
CA MET A 58 -0.37 11.42 3.67
C MET A 58 1.07 11.74 4.13
N ARG A 59 1.21 12.66 5.11
CA ARG A 59 2.50 13.29 5.47
C ARG A 59 3.13 12.75 6.76
N SER A 60 2.32 12.23 7.67
CA SER A 60 2.82 11.69 8.94
C SER A 60 3.27 10.24 8.77
N SER A 61 4.37 9.86 9.42
CA SER A 61 4.77 8.45 9.45
C SER A 61 5.48 8.08 10.75
N LYS A 62 5.29 6.81 11.16
CA LYS A 62 5.99 6.16 12.26
C LYS A 62 6.59 4.85 11.79
N GLN A 63 7.84 4.59 12.14
CA GLN A 63 8.58 3.41 11.76
C GLN A 63 8.79 2.50 12.97
N GLY A 64 8.66 1.18 12.77
CA GLY A 64 9.05 0.12 13.68
C GLY A 64 9.93 -0.92 12.98
N LYS A 65 10.30 -1.99 13.69
CA LYS A 65 11.05 -3.10 13.10
C LYS A 65 10.19 -3.85 12.07
N GLY A 66 10.53 -3.70 10.78
CA GLY A 66 9.73 -4.29 9.69
C GLY A 66 8.31 -3.72 9.58
N PHE A 67 8.07 -2.52 10.11
CA PHE A 67 6.78 -1.86 10.18
C PHE A 67 6.89 -0.39 9.76
N LEU A 68 5.93 0.08 8.98
CA LEU A 68 5.78 1.49 8.61
C LEU A 68 4.30 1.85 8.65
N TRP A 69 3.95 2.87 9.44
CA TRP A 69 2.63 3.47 9.50
C TRP A 69 2.69 4.86 8.90
N ILE A 70 1.74 5.18 8.02
CA ILE A 70 1.60 6.45 7.31
C ILE A 70 0.18 6.96 7.54
N SER A 71 0.02 8.25 7.84
CA SER A 71 -1.28 8.86 8.12
C SER A 71 -1.38 10.25 7.50
N ASN A 72 -2.61 10.66 7.17
CA ASN A 72 -2.88 12.06 6.88
C ASN A 72 -3.06 12.91 8.14
N ASN A 73 -3.13 12.26 9.31
CA ASN A 73 -3.29 12.89 10.63
C ASN A 73 -4.39 13.97 10.66
N ALA A 74 -5.46 13.73 9.93
CA ALA A 74 -6.59 14.66 9.85
C ALA A 74 -7.45 14.56 11.12
N THR A 75 -7.99 15.68 11.58
CA THR A 75 -8.93 15.73 12.71
C THR A 75 -10.26 15.05 12.37
N THR A 76 -10.66 15.09 11.09
CA THR A 76 -11.84 14.39 10.56
C THR A 76 -11.44 13.48 9.43
N GLY A 77 -11.96 12.24 9.42
CA GLY A 77 -11.69 11.29 8.34
C GLY A 77 -10.23 10.86 8.24
N MET A 78 -9.61 10.52 9.38
CA MET A 78 -8.21 10.11 9.44
C MET A 78 -7.97 8.81 8.68
N LYS A 79 -7.24 8.91 7.56
CA LYS A 79 -6.80 7.79 6.74
C LYS A 79 -5.43 7.31 7.20
N ASN A 80 -5.29 6.01 7.34
CA ASN A 80 -4.06 5.36 7.78
C ASN A 80 -3.68 4.24 6.81
N VAL A 81 -2.40 4.12 6.51
CA VAL A 81 -1.81 3.00 5.77
C VAL A 81 -0.71 2.38 6.63
N ALA A 82 -0.78 1.08 6.87
CA ALA A 82 0.27 0.33 7.52
C ALA A 82 0.84 -0.73 6.56
N ILE A 83 2.16 -0.84 6.52
CA ILE A 83 2.88 -1.85 5.76
C ILE A 83 3.81 -2.56 6.72
N TYR A 84 3.71 -3.89 6.79
CA TYR A 84 4.56 -4.63 7.72
C TYR A 84 4.89 -6.04 7.23
N LYS A 85 6.03 -6.53 7.70
CA LYS A 85 6.59 -7.85 7.40
C LYS A 85 6.45 -8.75 8.63
N VAL A 86 5.87 -9.92 8.44
CA VAL A 86 5.71 -10.94 9.49
C VAL A 86 6.54 -12.15 9.12
N THR A 87 7.49 -12.52 10.00
CA THR A 87 8.22 -13.78 9.86
C THR A 87 7.35 -14.90 10.40
N THR A 88 6.97 -15.82 9.54
CA THR A 88 6.09 -16.96 9.88
C THR A 88 6.25 -18.04 8.82
N ALA A 89 6.05 -19.29 9.21
CA ALA A 89 5.96 -20.43 8.30
C ALA A 89 4.58 -20.56 7.63
N ASP A 90 3.61 -19.71 8.01
CA ASP A 90 2.28 -19.73 7.43
C ASP A 90 2.29 -19.50 5.93
N THR A 91 1.37 -20.15 5.23
CA THR A 91 1.15 -19.99 3.80
C THR A 91 -0.23 -19.39 3.53
N LEU A 92 -0.42 -18.83 2.32
CA LEU A 92 -1.73 -18.34 1.91
C LEU A 92 -2.58 -19.46 1.29
N PRO A 93 -3.89 -19.47 1.54
CA PRO A 93 -4.67 -18.51 2.32
C PRO A 93 -4.58 -18.75 3.84
N LEU A 94 -4.61 -17.66 4.64
CA LEU A 94 -4.77 -17.76 6.09
C LEU A 94 -6.24 -17.93 6.44
N SER A 95 -6.53 -18.64 7.53
CA SER A 95 -7.84 -18.55 8.21
C SER A 95 -8.04 -17.15 8.78
N VAL A 96 -9.30 -16.74 9.00
CA VAL A 96 -9.63 -15.46 9.65
C VAL A 96 -8.99 -15.37 11.04
N GLU A 97 -9.05 -16.45 11.79
CA GLU A 97 -8.41 -16.57 13.10
C GLU A 97 -6.92 -16.23 13.04
N ARG A 98 -6.21 -16.93 12.15
CA ARG A 98 -4.75 -16.77 12.01
C ARG A 98 -4.37 -15.37 11.51
N PHE A 99 -5.15 -14.83 10.58
CA PHE A 99 -5.00 -13.46 10.14
C PHE A 99 -5.09 -12.47 11.31
N CYS A 100 -6.14 -12.56 12.13
CA CYS A 100 -6.32 -11.67 13.29
C CYS A 100 -5.15 -11.80 14.28
N GLN A 101 -4.72 -13.01 14.62
CA GLN A 101 -3.57 -13.23 15.51
C GLN A 101 -2.29 -12.54 15.00
N LEU A 102 -1.95 -12.73 13.72
CA LEU A 102 -0.75 -12.14 13.14
C LEU A 102 -0.86 -10.62 13.05
N ARG A 103 -2.01 -10.09 12.62
CA ARG A 103 -2.27 -8.66 12.54
C ARG A 103 -2.15 -8.00 13.92
N ASP A 104 -2.88 -8.51 14.90
CA ASP A 104 -2.95 -7.90 16.22
C ASP A 104 -1.61 -7.96 16.94
N SER A 105 -0.83 -9.04 16.79
CA SER A 105 0.53 -9.13 17.36
C SER A 105 1.47 -8.01 16.89
N VAL A 106 1.31 -7.54 15.64
CA VAL A 106 2.11 -6.43 15.11
C VAL A 106 1.52 -5.08 15.49
N MET A 107 0.19 -4.93 15.39
CA MET A 107 -0.47 -3.66 15.69
C MET A 107 -0.33 -3.25 17.15
N GLN A 108 -0.46 -4.19 18.10
CA GLN A 108 -0.29 -3.96 19.53
C GLN A 108 1.08 -3.37 19.90
N ILE A 109 2.13 -3.77 19.18
CA ILE A 109 3.49 -3.28 19.45
C ILE A 109 3.71 -1.88 18.86
N ASN A 110 3.13 -1.62 17.68
CA ASN A 110 3.50 -0.47 16.86
C ASN A 110 2.53 0.72 16.95
N ILE A 111 1.23 0.46 17.23
CA ILE A 111 0.19 1.48 17.31
C ILE A 111 -0.49 1.38 18.67
N LYS A 112 -0.05 2.24 19.57
CA LYS A 112 -0.58 2.37 20.93
C LYS A 112 -1.39 3.65 21.07
N GLY A 113 -2.32 3.66 22.03
CA GLY A 113 -3.02 4.85 22.46
C GLY A 113 -2.18 5.69 23.45
N GLU A 114 -2.86 6.42 24.33
CA GLU A 114 -2.21 7.31 25.31
C GLU A 114 -1.43 6.53 26.38
N THR A 115 -1.85 5.31 26.67
CA THR A 115 -1.17 4.43 27.63
C THR A 115 -0.70 3.14 26.95
N ASP A 116 0.25 2.46 27.55
CA ASP A 116 0.78 1.18 27.01
C ASP A 116 -0.27 0.05 26.96
N SER A 117 -1.32 0.14 27.77
CA SER A 117 -2.45 -0.81 27.76
C SER A 117 -3.45 -0.54 26.63
N MET A 118 -3.36 0.61 25.97
CA MET A 118 -4.21 0.99 24.85
C MET A 118 -3.52 0.66 23.53
N PHE A 119 -4.11 -0.24 22.75
CA PHE A 119 -3.57 -0.71 21.48
C PHE A 119 -4.66 -1.18 20.51
N ILE A 120 -4.33 -1.18 19.22
CA ILE A 120 -5.25 -1.64 18.17
C ILE A 120 -5.45 -3.14 18.23
N THR A 121 -6.73 -3.57 18.19
CA THR A 121 -7.17 -4.95 18.01
C THR A 121 -8.14 -5.10 16.85
N THR A 122 -8.42 -6.35 16.47
CA THR A 122 -9.38 -6.70 15.43
C THR A 122 -10.69 -7.18 16.07
N LEU A 123 -11.81 -6.56 15.66
CA LEU A 123 -13.14 -7.11 15.96
C LEU A 123 -13.37 -8.34 15.07
N LYS A 124 -12.91 -9.50 15.55
CA LYS A 124 -12.80 -10.76 14.78
C LYS A 124 -14.10 -11.17 14.10
N ALA A 125 -15.25 -11.02 14.76
CA ALA A 125 -16.56 -11.36 14.21
C ALA A 125 -16.94 -10.55 12.95
N SER A 126 -16.31 -9.39 12.73
CA SER A 126 -16.54 -8.54 11.57
C SER A 126 -15.71 -8.94 10.33
N VAL A 127 -14.69 -9.79 10.51
CA VAL A 127 -13.69 -10.04 9.47
C VAL A 127 -14.20 -10.97 8.39
N LYS A 128 -14.02 -10.55 7.14
CA LYS A 128 -14.26 -11.34 5.93
C LYS A 128 -12.97 -11.47 5.15
N GLY A 129 -12.60 -12.72 4.78
CA GLY A 129 -11.40 -13.03 4.01
C GLY A 129 -11.74 -13.55 2.62
N ARG A 130 -10.93 -13.19 1.61
CA ARG A 130 -11.00 -13.74 0.24
C ARG A 130 -9.60 -13.98 -0.31
N PHE A 131 -9.39 -15.14 -0.92
CA PHE A 131 -8.15 -15.46 -1.62
C PHE A 131 -8.31 -15.21 -3.13
N ASN A 132 -7.34 -14.54 -3.71
CA ASN A 132 -7.24 -14.35 -5.16
C ASN A 132 -6.02 -15.12 -5.70
N PRO A 133 -6.23 -16.29 -6.34
CA PRO A 133 -5.13 -17.13 -6.82
C PRO A 133 -4.33 -16.46 -7.95
N LYS A 134 -4.97 -15.69 -8.83
CA LYS A 134 -4.29 -14.97 -9.92
C LYS A 134 -3.32 -13.92 -9.40
N LYS A 135 -3.67 -13.23 -8.33
CA LYS A 135 -2.82 -12.22 -7.69
C LYS A 135 -1.98 -12.80 -6.53
N ARG A 136 -2.14 -14.09 -6.22
CA ARG A 136 -1.47 -14.80 -5.11
C ARG A 136 -1.52 -14.01 -3.80
N ARG A 137 -2.69 -13.44 -3.48
CA ARG A 137 -2.92 -12.63 -2.29
C ARG A 137 -4.24 -12.99 -1.60
N CYS A 138 -4.27 -12.83 -0.28
CA CYS A 138 -5.50 -12.74 0.48
C CYS A 138 -5.89 -11.28 0.69
N ARG A 139 -7.19 -11.02 0.76
CA ARG A 139 -7.76 -9.75 1.16
C ARG A 139 -8.68 -9.99 2.34
N TYR A 140 -8.50 -9.19 3.38
CA TYR A 140 -9.33 -9.17 4.57
C TYR A 140 -9.94 -7.79 4.74
N GLU A 141 -11.19 -7.75 5.17
CA GLU A 141 -11.94 -6.53 5.47
C GLU A 141 -12.66 -6.75 6.79
N GLY A 142 -12.71 -5.74 7.64
CA GLY A 142 -13.35 -5.85 8.96
C GLY A 142 -13.29 -4.54 9.72
N LEU A 143 -13.50 -4.63 11.02
CA LEU A 143 -13.44 -3.52 11.94
C LEU A 143 -12.26 -3.70 12.91
N TRP A 144 -11.60 -2.59 13.19
CA TRP A 144 -10.61 -2.47 14.25
C TRP A 144 -11.18 -1.64 15.39
N GLU A 145 -10.66 -1.82 16.58
CA GLU A 145 -10.96 -1.04 17.76
C GLU A 145 -9.69 -0.78 18.56
N MET A 146 -9.69 0.28 19.37
CA MET A 146 -8.63 0.56 20.32
C MET A 146 -9.02 -0.04 21.65
N GLN A 147 -8.27 -1.01 22.13
CA GLN A 147 -8.47 -1.55 23.48
C GLN A 147 -8.31 -0.41 24.50
N GLY A 148 -9.31 -0.25 25.38
CA GLY A 148 -9.29 0.78 26.41
C GLY A 148 -9.72 2.18 25.96
N ASP A 149 -10.21 2.35 24.71
CA ASP A 149 -10.74 3.59 24.17
C ASP A 149 -11.95 3.32 23.26
N ALA A 150 -12.78 4.33 23.05
CA ALA A 150 -13.93 4.28 22.13
C ALA A 150 -13.54 4.45 20.64
N MET A 151 -12.25 4.44 20.31
CA MET A 151 -11.80 4.55 18.92
C MET A 151 -11.96 3.25 18.16
N GLY A 152 -12.40 3.34 16.92
CA GLY A 152 -12.52 2.20 16.03
C GLY A 152 -12.93 2.58 14.63
N GLY A 153 -12.94 1.61 13.72
CA GLY A 153 -13.35 1.87 12.35
C GLY A 153 -13.11 0.70 11.40
N PRO A 154 -13.41 0.89 10.12
CA PRO A 154 -13.20 -0.15 9.13
C PRO A 154 -11.73 -0.22 8.69
N PHE A 155 -11.30 -1.42 8.30
CA PHE A 155 -10.01 -1.66 7.64
C PHE A 155 -10.15 -2.55 6.41
N ILE A 156 -9.13 -2.44 5.55
CA ILE A 156 -8.90 -3.28 4.38
C ILE A 156 -7.43 -3.72 4.45
N CYS A 157 -7.17 -5.02 4.39
CA CYS A 157 -5.81 -5.55 4.42
C CYS A 157 -5.57 -6.53 3.28
N ASN A 158 -4.49 -6.35 2.53
CA ASN A 158 -3.99 -7.34 1.59
C ASN A 158 -2.78 -8.05 2.19
N VAL A 159 -2.74 -9.37 2.09
CA VAL A 159 -1.64 -10.20 2.56
C VAL A 159 -1.00 -10.93 1.39
N TYR A 160 0.32 -10.83 1.28
CA TYR A 160 1.13 -11.42 0.23
C TYR A 160 2.21 -12.31 0.84
N LYS A 161 2.65 -13.33 0.08
CA LYS A 161 3.89 -14.03 0.41
C LYS A 161 5.07 -13.09 0.17
N ARG A 162 6.08 -13.11 1.05
CA ARG A 162 7.32 -12.34 0.83
C ARG A 162 8.03 -12.85 -0.42
N PRO A 163 8.56 -11.96 -1.27
CA PRO A 163 9.38 -12.35 -2.43
C PRO A 163 10.68 -13.04 -2.01
N GLU A 164 11.26 -12.59 -0.92
CA GLU A 164 12.53 -13.07 -0.38
C GLU A 164 12.37 -13.52 1.07
N GLY A 165 12.89 -14.71 1.38
CA GLY A 165 12.84 -15.31 2.70
C GLY A 165 11.45 -15.82 3.10
N GLU A 166 11.35 -16.25 4.35
CA GLU A 166 10.11 -16.75 4.93
C GLU A 166 9.21 -15.62 5.43
N GLY A 167 7.89 -15.83 5.30
CA GLY A 167 6.87 -14.98 5.90
C GLY A 167 5.97 -14.26 4.92
N LEU A 168 5.26 -13.30 5.47
CA LEU A 168 4.18 -12.58 4.82
C LEU A 168 4.41 -11.07 4.86
N ILE A 169 3.83 -10.35 3.89
CA ILE A 169 3.73 -8.90 3.87
C ILE A 169 2.26 -8.55 3.99
N PHE A 170 1.96 -7.67 4.93
CA PHE A 170 0.66 -7.08 5.12
C PHE A 170 0.69 -5.64 4.64
N THR A 171 -0.33 -5.24 3.88
CA THR A 171 -0.53 -3.87 3.45
C THR A 171 -1.96 -3.50 3.79
N GLU A 172 -2.11 -2.60 4.74
CA GLU A 172 -3.39 -2.30 5.36
C GLU A 172 -3.75 -0.82 5.23
N GLY A 173 -5.01 -0.54 4.91
CA GLY A 173 -5.63 0.77 5.05
C GLY A 173 -6.69 0.70 6.13
N PHE A 174 -6.63 1.57 7.14
CA PHE A 174 -7.64 1.67 8.18
C PHE A 174 -8.07 3.11 8.41
N LEU A 175 -9.32 3.27 8.80
CA LEU A 175 -9.99 4.57 8.86
C LEU A 175 -10.48 4.85 10.28
N TYR A 176 -10.19 6.06 10.79
CA TYR A 176 -10.85 6.63 11.93
C TYR A 176 -11.67 7.86 11.49
N ALA A 177 -12.98 7.77 11.54
CA ALA A 177 -13.89 8.81 11.06
C ALA A 177 -15.25 8.70 11.76
N PRO A 178 -15.32 8.90 13.09
CA PRO A 178 -16.56 8.73 13.85
C PRO A 178 -17.66 9.70 13.39
N GLU A 179 -17.27 10.91 12.99
CA GLU A 179 -18.14 11.99 12.55
C GLU A 179 -18.71 11.82 11.12
N ILE A 180 -18.16 10.89 10.34
CA ILE A 180 -18.57 10.66 8.93
C ILE A 180 -19.46 9.43 8.86
N SER A 181 -20.75 9.61 8.55
CA SER A 181 -21.72 8.51 8.41
C SER A 181 -21.41 7.64 7.18
N ASN A 182 -21.11 8.24 6.03
CA ASN A 182 -20.78 7.52 4.78
C ASN A 182 -19.26 7.45 4.55
N LYS A 183 -18.67 6.37 4.99
CA LYS A 183 -17.22 6.11 4.89
C LYS A 183 -16.76 5.56 3.52
N LYS A 184 -17.67 5.33 2.56
CA LYS A 184 -17.36 4.65 1.27
C LYS A 184 -16.29 5.38 0.45
N THR A 185 -16.36 6.70 0.39
CA THR A 185 -15.39 7.51 -0.37
C THR A 185 -13.99 7.38 0.22
N LEU A 186 -13.86 7.51 1.54
CA LEU A 186 -12.56 7.40 2.23
C LEU A 186 -11.97 5.98 2.13
N LEU A 187 -12.82 4.96 2.26
CA LEU A 187 -12.41 3.57 2.04
C LEU A 187 -12.01 3.32 0.58
N GLY A 188 -12.70 3.96 -0.37
CA GLY A 188 -12.34 3.92 -1.79
C GLY A 188 -10.96 4.50 -2.05
N GLN A 189 -10.60 5.62 -1.41
CA GLN A 189 -9.28 6.23 -1.48
C GLN A 189 -8.20 5.32 -0.89
N LEU A 190 -8.42 4.74 0.30
CA LEU A 190 -7.51 3.76 0.89
C LEU A 190 -7.34 2.54 0.00
N ASN A 191 -8.43 2.02 -0.58
CA ASN A 191 -8.37 0.90 -1.50
C ASN A 191 -7.57 1.23 -2.78
N ALA A 192 -7.67 2.45 -3.32
CA ALA A 192 -6.87 2.90 -4.45
C ALA A 192 -5.38 2.92 -4.10
N ILE A 193 -5.01 3.46 -2.94
CA ILE A 193 -3.64 3.44 -2.42
C ILE A 193 -3.11 2.00 -2.31
N LEU A 194 -3.85 1.11 -1.66
CA LEU A 194 -3.45 -0.31 -1.51
C LEU A 194 -3.36 -1.04 -2.86
N SER A 195 -4.18 -0.64 -3.83
CA SER A 195 -4.18 -1.25 -5.18
C SER A 195 -2.99 -0.80 -6.03
N SER A 196 -2.38 0.34 -5.71
CA SER A 196 -1.18 0.85 -6.39
C SER A 196 0.11 0.15 -5.93
N ILE A 197 0.05 -0.60 -4.82
CA ILE A 197 1.22 -1.29 -4.27
C ILE A 197 1.75 -2.33 -5.26
N ASN A 198 3.04 -2.20 -5.57
CA ASN A 198 3.77 -3.16 -6.37
C ASN A 198 4.96 -3.70 -5.56
N ILE A 199 4.87 -4.98 -5.23
CA ILE A 199 5.92 -5.74 -4.56
C ILE A 199 6.79 -6.34 -5.65
N LYS A 200 8.03 -5.85 -5.83
CA LYS A 200 8.95 -6.40 -6.82
C LYS A 200 9.26 -7.86 -6.46
N ASN A 201 8.85 -8.78 -7.32
CA ASN A 201 9.38 -10.14 -7.29
C ASN A 201 10.74 -10.10 -7.98
N ASN A 202 11.83 -10.35 -7.26
CA ASN A 202 13.16 -10.51 -7.83
C ASN A 202 13.32 -11.84 -8.61
N ASN A 203 12.23 -12.50 -8.99
CA ASN A 203 12.23 -13.70 -9.81
C ASN A 203 12.39 -13.33 -11.30
N GLY A 204 13.48 -12.65 -11.63
CA GLY A 204 13.82 -12.23 -12.98
C GLY A 204 15.34 -12.09 -13.12
N LYS A 205 16.06 -13.19 -12.90
CA LYS A 205 17.36 -13.50 -13.50
C LYS A 205 17.34 -14.92 -14.02
#